data_534f2b7e9971ff7cb760a2f4f819d06a
#
_entry.id   534f2b7e9971ff7cb760a2f4f819d06a
#
_cell.length_a   1.000
_cell.length_b   1.000
_cell.length_c   1.000
_cell.angle_alpha   90.00
_cell.angle_beta   90.00
_cell.angle_gamma   90.00
#
_symmetry.space_group_name_H-M   'P 1'
#
loop_
_entity.id
_entity.type
_entity.pdbx_description
1 polymer ?
#
loop_
_entity_poly.entity_id
_entity_poly.type
_entity_poly.pdbx_seq_one_letter_code
_entity_poly.pdbx_strand_id
1 'polypeptide(L)'
;MPGLRWLKLKDKLLWATGAFYQRQTRVPEGGTVIYVNMKRYEFFNHTADVGIRVFGSSLAELFENAGFALFDIITDIEKVGEREMRCITVSRDSVDELLVEWLSRLLYLNATELLLCNKFHIREIAQQRLTGEAWGEFFQDHRHVIKTEVKAVTYHGLSVYEENGLWKATVVLDV
;
A
#
# COMPACT_ATOMS: atom_id res chain seq x y z
N MET A 1 -1.72 -37.38 3.98
CA MET A 1 -1.75 -35.92 3.76
C MET A 1 -3.20 -35.45 3.74
N PRO A 2 -3.71 -34.73 4.75
CA PRO A 2 -5.07 -34.20 4.72
C PRO A 2 -5.05 -32.86 3.96
N GLY A 3 -5.92 -32.78 2.94
CA GLY A 3 -5.99 -31.70 1.98
C GLY A 3 -6.37 -30.36 2.59
N LEU A 4 -5.73 -29.35 2.11
CA LEU A 4 -6.13 -27.95 2.23
C LEU A 4 -7.55 -27.79 1.67
N ARG A 5 -8.52 -27.70 2.57
CA ARG A 5 -9.91 -27.42 2.24
C ARG A 5 -10.04 -25.92 1.97
N TRP A 6 -10.11 -25.54 0.70
CA TRP A 6 -10.28 -24.16 0.26
C TRP A 6 -11.60 -23.59 0.79
N LEU A 7 -11.49 -22.52 1.56
CA LEU A 7 -12.63 -21.79 2.10
C LEU A 7 -13.34 -21.01 0.99
N LYS A 8 -14.65 -20.88 1.13
CA LYS A 8 -15.65 -20.44 0.14
C LYS A 8 -15.42 -19.02 -0.40
N LEU A 9 -15.96 -18.78 -1.56
CA LEU A 9 -16.00 -17.59 -2.44
C LEU A 9 -15.71 -16.18 -1.85
N LYS A 10 -15.95 -15.93 -0.56
CA LYS A 10 -15.61 -14.66 0.11
C LYS A 10 -14.10 -14.43 0.23
N ASP A 11 -13.32 -15.50 0.43
CA ASP A 11 -11.87 -15.40 0.62
C ASP A 11 -11.12 -15.23 -0.71
N LYS A 12 -11.70 -15.72 -1.82
CA LYS A 12 -11.13 -15.52 -3.16
C LYS A 12 -11.15 -14.06 -3.63
N LEU A 13 -12.16 -13.30 -3.24
CA LEU A 13 -12.25 -11.86 -3.57
C LEU A 13 -11.22 -11.03 -2.82
N LEU A 14 -10.88 -11.41 -1.57
CA LEU A 14 -9.87 -10.72 -0.76
C LEU A 14 -8.44 -10.97 -1.25
N TRP A 15 -8.15 -12.14 -1.82
CA TRP A 15 -6.84 -12.46 -2.42
C TRP A 15 -6.59 -11.74 -3.75
N ALA A 16 -7.66 -11.46 -4.50
CA ALA A 16 -7.58 -10.76 -5.78
C ALA A 16 -7.30 -9.25 -5.64
N THR A 17 -7.38 -8.69 -4.44
CA THR A 17 -7.21 -7.24 -4.21
C THR A 17 -5.85 -6.86 -3.62
N GLY A 18 -4.91 -7.79 -3.44
CA GLY A 18 -3.60 -7.49 -2.82
C GLY A 18 -3.67 -7.00 -1.37
N ALA A 19 -4.89 -6.95 -0.77
CA ALA A 19 -5.13 -6.42 0.58
C ALA A 19 -4.51 -7.25 1.71
N PHE A 20 -4.02 -8.45 1.41
CA PHE A 20 -3.38 -9.34 2.37
C PHE A 20 -2.04 -9.85 1.84
N TYR A 21 -1.11 -10.12 2.75
CA TYR A 21 0.14 -10.81 2.46
C TYR A 21 0.49 -11.81 3.54
N GLN A 22 1.30 -12.79 3.20
CA GLN A 22 1.78 -13.79 4.15
C GLN A 22 3.09 -13.33 4.78
N ARG A 23 3.12 -13.25 6.09
CA ARG A 23 4.32 -12.96 6.85
C ARG A 23 4.83 -14.25 7.51
N GLN A 24 6.12 -14.52 7.32
CA GLN A 24 6.80 -15.56 8.10
C GLN A 24 7.07 -15.06 9.51
N THR A 25 6.57 -15.81 10.48
CA THR A 25 6.86 -15.56 11.90
C THR A 25 7.50 -16.82 12.49
N ARG A 26 8.65 -16.67 13.12
CA ARG A 26 9.33 -17.77 13.79
C ARG A 26 8.79 -17.92 15.20
N VAL A 27 8.30 -19.09 15.56
CA VAL A 27 7.91 -19.39 16.94
C VAL A 27 9.18 -19.63 17.77
N PRO A 28 9.34 -18.98 18.95
CA PRO A 28 10.55 -19.09 19.76
C PRO A 28 10.89 -20.50 20.23
N GLU A 29 9.90 -21.37 20.41
CA GLU A 29 10.08 -22.74 20.86
C GLU A 29 9.91 -23.72 19.68
N GLY A 30 11.02 -24.31 19.24
CA GLY A 30 11.00 -25.43 18.29
C GLY A 30 11.25 -25.12 16.82
N GLY A 31 11.50 -23.87 16.43
CA GLY A 31 11.94 -23.53 15.08
C GLY A 31 10.90 -23.66 13.96
N THR A 32 9.63 -23.84 14.29
CA THR A 32 8.54 -23.90 13.30
C THR A 32 8.29 -22.53 12.69
N VAL A 33 8.26 -22.48 11.37
CA VAL A 33 7.85 -21.26 10.63
C VAL A 33 6.33 -21.30 10.47
N ILE A 34 5.65 -20.29 10.97
CA ILE A 34 4.23 -20.09 10.72
C ILE A 34 4.03 -18.94 9.76
N TYR A 35 3.06 -19.08 8.86
CA TYR A 35 2.65 -18.03 7.94
C TYR A 35 1.38 -17.38 8.50
N VAL A 36 1.45 -16.09 8.78
CA VAL A 36 0.30 -15.31 9.24
C VAL A 36 -0.17 -14.42 8.11
N ASN A 37 -1.46 -14.49 7.80
CA ASN A 37 -2.07 -13.56 6.86
C ASN A 37 -2.22 -12.20 7.54
N MET A 38 -1.47 -11.23 7.06
CA MET A 38 -1.55 -9.85 7.54
C MET A 38 -2.37 -9.01 6.57
N LYS A 39 -3.30 -8.24 7.11
CA LYS A 39 -4.06 -7.26 6.33
C LYS A 39 -3.18 -6.04 6.08
N ARG A 40 -3.02 -5.66 4.82
CA ARG A 40 -2.27 -4.45 4.42
C ARG A 40 -3.13 -3.21 4.53
N TYR A 41 -4.36 -3.28 4.01
CA TYR A 41 -5.29 -2.16 3.95
C TYR A 41 -6.72 -2.65 3.79
N GLU A 42 -7.66 -1.73 3.95
CA GLU A 42 -9.07 -1.89 3.59
C GLU A 42 -9.60 -0.58 3.01
N PHE A 43 -10.49 -0.71 2.05
CA PHE A 43 -11.21 0.44 1.51
C PHE A 43 -12.52 0.66 2.26
N PHE A 44 -12.92 1.92 2.37
CA PHE A 44 -14.25 2.29 2.87
C PHE A 44 -14.80 3.47 2.04
N ASN A 45 -16.13 3.51 1.89
CA ASN A 45 -16.77 4.59 1.17
C ASN A 45 -16.79 5.87 2.01
N HIS A 46 -16.43 6.98 1.40
CA HIS A 46 -16.45 8.30 2.02
C HIS A 46 -17.12 9.31 1.08
N THR A 47 -18.43 9.48 1.21
CA THR A 47 -19.31 10.37 0.39
C THR A 47 -19.04 10.22 -1.12
N ALA A 48 -18.22 11.08 -1.75
CA ALA A 48 -17.81 11.02 -3.16
C ALA A 48 -16.36 10.55 -3.34
N ASP A 49 -15.66 10.23 -2.23
CA ASP A 49 -14.24 9.92 -2.15
C ASP A 49 -14.01 8.45 -1.76
N VAL A 50 -12.78 7.99 -1.88
CA VAL A 50 -12.37 6.66 -1.42
C VAL A 50 -11.48 6.80 -0.20
N GLY A 51 -11.92 6.19 0.91
CA GLY A 51 -11.11 6.08 2.12
C GLY A 51 -10.28 4.80 2.14
N ILE A 52 -9.05 4.90 2.64
CA ILE A 52 -8.16 3.75 2.87
C ILE A 52 -7.79 3.72 4.35
N ARG A 53 -7.96 2.56 5.00
CA ARG A 53 -7.28 2.23 6.25
C ARG A 53 -6.11 1.35 5.95
N VAL A 54 -4.93 1.71 6.41
CA VAL A 54 -3.67 1.01 6.16
C VAL A 54 -3.10 0.47 7.46
N PHE A 55 -2.45 -0.69 7.38
CA PHE A 55 -1.86 -1.37 8.54
C PHE A 55 -0.41 -1.74 8.25
N GLY A 56 0.43 -1.73 9.28
CA GLY A 56 1.83 -2.15 9.18
C GLY A 56 2.39 -2.52 10.55
N SER A 57 3.30 -3.48 10.61
CA SER A 57 4.01 -3.86 11.86
C SER A 57 5.18 -2.93 12.17
N SER A 58 5.48 -2.03 11.25
CA SER A 58 6.41 -0.91 11.42
C SER A 58 5.90 0.29 10.64
N LEU A 59 6.43 1.47 10.94
CA LEU A 59 6.10 2.67 10.19
C LEU A 59 6.51 2.56 8.71
N ALA A 60 7.66 1.95 8.42
CA ALA A 60 8.11 1.69 7.06
C ALA A 60 7.10 0.82 6.30
N GLU A 61 6.68 -0.30 6.87
CA GLU A 61 5.70 -1.20 6.29
C GLU A 61 4.33 -0.51 6.06
N LEU A 62 3.91 0.37 6.98
CA LEU A 62 2.70 1.17 6.81
C LEU A 62 2.76 2.02 5.53
N PHE A 63 3.87 2.72 5.29
CA PHE A 63 4.06 3.57 4.11
C PHE A 63 4.17 2.75 2.81
N GLU A 64 4.82 1.58 2.84
CA GLU A 64 4.86 0.64 1.72
C GLU A 64 3.46 0.15 1.37
N ASN A 65 2.69 -0.27 2.38
CA ASN A 65 1.31 -0.73 2.21
C ASN A 65 0.36 0.38 1.75
N ALA A 66 0.59 1.63 2.15
CA ALA A 66 -0.17 2.79 1.68
C ALA A 66 0.08 3.05 0.19
N GLY A 67 1.33 2.96 -0.27
CA GLY A 67 1.66 3.04 -1.69
C GLY A 67 0.99 1.93 -2.49
N PHE A 68 1.02 0.70 -1.97
CA PHE A 68 0.35 -0.43 -2.60
C PHE A 68 -1.17 -0.22 -2.72
N ALA A 69 -1.82 0.24 -1.66
CA ALA A 69 -3.25 0.53 -1.65
C ALA A 69 -3.63 1.63 -2.66
N LEU A 70 -2.82 2.68 -2.79
CA LEU A 70 -3.02 3.75 -3.77
C LEU A 70 -3.04 3.18 -5.20
N PHE A 71 -2.08 2.35 -5.57
CA PHE A 71 -2.02 1.81 -6.92
C PHE A 71 -3.03 0.69 -7.17
N ASP A 72 -3.48 -0.05 -6.14
CA ASP A 72 -4.57 -1.01 -6.31
C ASP A 72 -5.92 -0.35 -6.61
N ILE A 73 -6.14 0.90 -6.17
CA ILE A 73 -7.28 1.70 -6.62
C ILE A 73 -7.13 2.09 -8.10
N ILE A 74 -5.93 2.51 -8.50
CA ILE A 74 -5.66 3.06 -9.84
C ILE A 74 -5.75 1.97 -10.91
N THR A 75 -5.16 0.79 -10.65
CA THR A 75 -5.01 -0.26 -11.67
C THR A 75 -5.13 -1.68 -11.08
N ASP A 76 -5.10 -2.69 -11.94
CA ASP A 76 -4.88 -4.08 -11.55
C ASP A 76 -3.40 -4.27 -11.23
N ILE A 77 -3.04 -4.03 -9.97
CA ILE A 77 -1.65 -3.95 -9.50
C ILE A 77 -0.86 -5.26 -9.72
N GLU A 78 -1.54 -6.39 -9.74
CA GLU A 78 -0.96 -7.72 -9.99
C GLU A 78 -0.42 -7.88 -11.43
N LYS A 79 -0.90 -7.04 -12.36
CA LYS A 79 -0.45 -7.04 -13.76
C LYS A 79 0.69 -6.08 -14.05
N VAL A 80 1.07 -5.26 -13.09
CA VAL A 80 2.17 -4.29 -13.23
C VAL A 80 3.50 -5.00 -13.02
N GLY A 81 4.45 -4.81 -13.94
CA GLY A 81 5.81 -5.35 -13.83
C GLY A 81 6.75 -4.40 -13.08
N GLU A 82 7.90 -4.93 -12.62
CA GLU A 82 8.93 -4.19 -11.88
C GLU A 82 10.11 -3.81 -12.83
N ARG A 83 9.88 -3.00 -13.86
CA ARG A 83 10.87 -2.65 -14.88
C ARG A 83 11.58 -1.33 -14.65
N GLU A 84 10.91 -0.43 -13.96
CA GLU A 84 11.36 0.93 -13.66
C GLU A 84 11.44 1.12 -12.16
N MET A 85 12.40 1.89 -11.69
CA MET A 85 12.54 2.28 -10.29
C MET A 85 12.67 3.79 -10.15
N ARG A 86 11.99 4.34 -9.15
CA ARG A 86 12.13 5.74 -8.75
C ARG A 86 12.50 5.83 -7.28
N CYS A 87 13.54 6.58 -7.00
CA CYS A 87 13.91 6.94 -5.64
C CYS A 87 13.18 8.24 -5.26
N ILE A 88 12.53 8.24 -4.11
CA ILE A 88 11.70 9.35 -3.62
C ILE A 88 12.21 9.74 -2.25
N THR A 89 12.53 11.01 -2.08
CA THR A 89 12.84 11.60 -0.77
C THR A 89 11.87 12.72 -0.49
N VAL A 90 11.22 12.66 0.66
CA VAL A 90 10.27 13.66 1.14
C VAL A 90 10.60 14.08 2.56
N SER A 91 10.22 15.31 2.93
CA SER A 91 10.38 15.85 4.27
C SER A 91 9.15 16.68 4.64
N ARG A 92 8.64 16.48 5.88
CA ARG A 92 7.51 17.20 6.47
C ARG A 92 7.67 17.28 7.99
N ASP A 93 6.88 18.10 8.64
CA ASP A 93 7.01 18.35 10.09
C ASP A 93 6.38 17.25 10.95
N SER A 94 5.46 16.46 10.39
CA SER A 94 4.80 15.35 11.08
C SER A 94 4.74 14.09 10.24
N VAL A 95 4.53 12.94 10.89
CA VAL A 95 4.39 11.63 10.23
C VAL A 95 3.14 11.58 9.35
N ASP A 96 2.05 12.22 9.78
CA ASP A 96 0.81 12.34 9.01
C ASP A 96 1.06 13.08 7.70
N GLU A 97 1.67 14.26 7.75
CA GLU A 97 2.03 15.05 6.57
C GLU A 97 3.04 14.31 5.68
N LEU A 98 3.95 13.56 6.29
CA LEU A 98 4.94 12.76 5.57
C LEU A 98 4.25 11.67 4.73
N LEU A 99 3.19 11.04 5.27
CA LEU A 99 2.39 10.06 4.55
C LEU A 99 1.66 10.68 3.34
N VAL A 100 1.04 11.85 3.53
CA VAL A 100 0.39 12.58 2.43
C VAL A 100 1.40 12.93 1.35
N GLU A 101 2.57 13.44 1.73
CA GLU A 101 3.61 13.80 0.75
C GLU A 101 4.15 12.59 -0.01
N TRP A 102 4.39 11.47 0.68
CA TRP A 102 4.80 10.21 0.06
C TRP A 102 3.80 9.77 -1.02
N LEU A 103 2.53 9.69 -0.67
CA LEU A 103 1.46 9.28 -1.58
C LEU A 103 1.27 10.30 -2.73
N SER A 104 1.38 11.60 -2.44
CA SER A 104 1.29 12.66 -3.44
C SER A 104 2.44 12.60 -4.44
N ARG A 105 3.66 12.24 -4.00
CA ARG A 105 4.81 12.05 -4.91
C ARG A 105 4.62 10.84 -5.80
N LEU A 106 4.07 9.75 -5.28
CA LEU A 106 3.71 8.58 -6.07
C LEU A 106 2.65 8.92 -7.12
N LEU A 107 1.61 9.65 -6.72
CA LEU A 107 0.55 10.10 -7.61
C LEU A 107 1.07 11.06 -8.70
N TYR A 108 2.00 11.95 -8.33
CA TYR A 108 2.67 12.83 -9.29
C TYR A 108 3.44 12.04 -10.37
N LEU A 109 4.19 11.00 -9.98
CA LEU A 109 4.89 10.13 -10.93
C LEU A 109 3.91 9.40 -11.86
N ASN A 110 2.78 8.95 -11.33
CA ASN A 110 1.72 8.34 -12.14
C ASN A 110 1.14 9.35 -13.14
N ALA A 111 0.83 10.57 -12.72
CA ALA A 111 0.21 11.58 -13.56
C ALA A 111 1.16 12.15 -14.65
N THR A 112 2.46 12.30 -14.34
CA THR A 112 3.41 12.95 -15.23
C THR A 112 4.22 11.99 -16.10
N GLU A 113 4.52 10.80 -15.57
CA GLU A 113 5.32 9.79 -16.28
C GLU A 113 4.48 8.61 -16.76
N LEU A 114 3.19 8.54 -16.43
CA LEU A 114 2.32 7.38 -16.65
C LEU A 114 2.91 6.11 -16.00
N LEU A 115 3.64 6.28 -14.90
CA LEU A 115 4.27 5.17 -14.17
C LEU A 115 3.24 4.49 -13.27
N LEU A 116 3.00 3.22 -13.47
CA LEU A 116 2.24 2.35 -12.57
C LEU A 116 3.22 1.62 -11.67
N CYS A 117 3.00 1.70 -10.34
CA CYS A 117 3.87 1.05 -9.37
C CYS A 117 3.16 -0.12 -8.67
N ASN A 118 3.91 -1.18 -8.36
CA ASN A 118 3.38 -2.37 -7.68
C ASN A 118 4.21 -2.82 -6.49
N LYS A 119 5.39 -2.20 -6.28
CA LYS A 119 6.27 -2.55 -5.16
C LYS A 119 6.91 -1.28 -4.59
N PHE A 120 6.99 -1.25 -3.28
CA PHE A 120 7.49 -0.11 -2.53
C PHE A 120 8.45 -0.60 -1.45
N HIS A 121 9.51 0.16 -1.22
CA HIS A 121 10.46 -0.12 -0.15
C HIS A 121 10.91 1.18 0.51
N ILE A 122 10.70 1.27 1.81
CA ILE A 122 11.16 2.40 2.60
C ILE A 122 12.55 2.07 3.15
N ARG A 123 13.57 2.74 2.60
CA ARG A 123 14.98 2.57 3.01
C ARG A 123 15.25 3.21 4.36
N GLU A 124 14.68 4.40 4.58
CA GLU A 124 14.85 5.16 5.79
C GLU A 124 13.59 5.98 6.07
N ILE A 125 13.15 5.97 7.31
CA ILE A 125 12.05 6.82 7.77
C ILE A 125 12.36 7.33 9.17
N ALA A 126 12.28 8.65 9.33
CA ALA A 126 12.34 9.36 10.58
C ALA A 126 11.11 10.27 10.70
N GLN A 127 10.95 10.95 11.84
CA GLN A 127 9.75 11.77 12.09
C GLN A 127 9.49 12.84 11.02
N GLN A 128 10.55 13.37 10.39
CA GLN A 128 10.46 14.50 9.44
C GLN A 128 11.00 14.19 8.04
N ARG A 129 11.50 12.97 7.81
CA ARG A 129 12.10 12.61 6.53
C ARG A 129 11.87 11.14 6.19
N LEU A 130 11.62 10.89 4.92
CA LEU A 130 11.51 9.56 4.36
C LEU A 130 12.34 9.48 3.07
N THR A 131 13.05 8.37 2.90
CA THR A 131 13.64 7.96 1.61
C THR A 131 13.12 6.57 1.29
N GLY A 132 12.49 6.44 0.13
CA GLY A 132 11.91 5.18 -0.33
C GLY A 132 12.09 4.98 -1.83
N GLU A 133 11.75 3.79 -2.28
CA GLU A 133 11.80 3.35 -3.67
C GLU A 133 10.43 2.84 -4.08
N ALA A 134 10.06 3.14 -5.33
CA ALA A 134 8.89 2.61 -5.99
C ALA A 134 9.31 1.92 -7.28
N TRP A 135 8.89 0.67 -7.47
CA TRP A 135 9.10 -0.09 -8.70
C TRP A 135 7.78 -0.26 -9.43
N GLY A 136 7.87 -0.24 -10.75
CA GLY A 136 6.71 -0.36 -11.61
C GLY A 136 7.09 -0.45 -13.08
N GLU A 137 6.15 -0.12 -13.95
CA GLU A 137 6.37 0.03 -15.38
C GLU A 137 5.47 1.14 -15.95
N PHE A 138 5.83 1.67 -17.11
CA PHE A 138 5.00 2.66 -17.80
C PHE A 138 3.70 2.02 -18.28
N PHE A 139 2.62 2.82 -18.24
CA PHE A 139 1.31 2.40 -18.72
C PHE A 139 1.37 1.95 -20.18
N GLN A 140 0.67 0.86 -20.48
CA GLN A 140 0.53 0.27 -21.82
C GLN A 140 -0.93 -0.12 -22.04
N ASP A 141 -1.60 0.50 -23.03
CA ASP A 141 -3.03 0.33 -23.29
C ASP A 141 -3.48 -1.13 -23.48
N HIS A 142 -2.63 -1.96 -24.07
CA HIS A 142 -2.95 -3.36 -24.35
C HIS A 142 -2.79 -4.29 -23.14
N ARG A 143 -2.19 -3.78 -22.06
CA ARG A 143 -1.82 -4.59 -20.88
C ARG A 143 -2.45 -4.11 -19.60
N HIS A 144 -2.58 -2.82 -19.41
CA HIS A 144 -3.04 -2.21 -18.17
C HIS A 144 -4.44 -1.63 -18.32
N VAL A 145 -5.19 -1.71 -17.24
CA VAL A 145 -6.51 -1.10 -17.12
C VAL A 145 -6.48 -0.06 -16.00
N ILE A 146 -6.88 1.16 -16.27
CA ILE A 146 -7.11 2.15 -15.23
C ILE A 146 -8.51 1.91 -14.67
N LYS A 147 -8.60 1.54 -13.40
CA LYS A 147 -9.85 1.31 -12.68
C LYS A 147 -10.48 2.61 -12.20
N THR A 148 -9.64 3.49 -11.64
CA THR A 148 -10.07 4.76 -11.05
C THR A 148 -8.95 5.78 -11.21
N GLU A 149 -9.31 7.00 -11.63
CA GLU A 149 -8.41 8.14 -11.59
C GLU A 149 -8.42 8.73 -10.18
N VAL A 150 -7.26 8.80 -9.55
CA VAL A 150 -7.06 9.47 -8.26
C VAL A 150 -6.48 10.85 -8.54
N LYS A 151 -7.17 11.90 -8.12
CA LYS A 151 -6.79 13.29 -8.36
C LYS A 151 -5.88 13.85 -7.29
N ALA A 152 -6.17 13.53 -6.03
CA ALA A 152 -5.40 14.03 -4.89
C ALA A 152 -5.45 13.13 -3.66
N VAL A 153 -4.43 13.27 -2.81
CA VAL A 153 -4.41 12.76 -1.44
C VAL A 153 -4.85 13.90 -0.53
N THR A 154 -5.86 13.70 0.30
CA THR A 154 -6.45 14.76 1.12
C THR A 154 -6.01 14.68 2.59
N TYR A 155 -6.07 15.81 3.30
CA TYR A 155 -5.86 15.86 4.74
C TYR A 155 -7.14 15.54 5.55
N HIS A 156 -8.27 15.33 4.87
CA HIS A 156 -9.53 15.07 5.54
C HIS A 156 -9.49 13.70 6.25
N GLY A 157 -9.78 13.69 7.55
CA GLY A 157 -9.77 12.46 8.34
C GLY A 157 -8.43 11.74 8.44
N LEU A 158 -7.33 12.40 8.03
CA LEU A 158 -5.99 11.86 8.09
C LEU A 158 -5.60 11.53 9.53
N SER A 159 -5.02 10.36 9.73
CA SER A 159 -4.43 9.96 11.00
C SER A 159 -3.34 8.90 10.78
N VAL A 160 -2.25 8.99 11.54
CA VAL A 160 -1.22 7.95 11.63
C VAL A 160 -0.90 7.73 13.11
N TYR A 161 -1.05 6.52 13.60
CA TYR A 161 -0.80 6.20 15.00
C TYR A 161 -0.38 4.74 15.18
N GLU A 162 0.25 4.46 16.29
CA GLU A 162 0.58 3.11 16.72
C GLU A 162 -0.38 2.68 17.84
N GLU A 163 -0.92 1.47 17.72
CA GLU A 163 -1.77 0.86 18.73
C GLU A 163 -1.44 -0.62 18.86
N ASN A 164 -1.05 -1.05 20.07
CA ASN A 164 -0.69 -2.43 20.39
C ASN A 164 0.40 -3.03 19.48
N GLY A 165 1.41 -2.24 19.12
CA GLY A 165 2.51 -2.66 18.25
C GLY A 165 2.14 -2.76 16.76
N LEU A 166 0.98 -2.25 16.38
CA LEU A 166 0.53 -2.16 15.00
C LEU A 166 0.36 -0.68 14.59
N TRP A 167 1.04 -0.27 13.56
CA TRP A 167 0.85 1.02 12.93
C TRP A 167 -0.43 1.03 12.10
N LYS A 168 -1.19 2.10 12.22
CA LYS A 168 -2.46 2.31 11.51
C LYS A 168 -2.49 3.69 10.91
N ALA A 169 -3.05 3.80 9.71
CA ALA A 169 -3.33 5.09 9.09
C ALA A 169 -4.72 5.10 8.45
N THR A 170 -5.31 6.27 8.39
CA THR A 170 -6.51 6.57 7.61
C THR A 170 -6.18 7.69 6.63
N VAL A 171 -6.50 7.48 5.35
CA VAL A 171 -6.29 8.45 4.27
C VAL A 171 -7.54 8.51 3.41
N VAL A 172 -7.92 9.69 2.96
CA VAL A 172 -9.02 9.90 2.01
C VAL A 172 -8.44 10.41 0.69
N LEU A 173 -8.85 9.79 -0.40
CA LEU A 173 -8.44 10.10 -1.78
C LEU A 173 -9.60 10.74 -2.54
N ASP A 174 -9.35 11.85 -3.20
CA ASP A 174 -10.26 12.45 -4.19
C ASP A 174 -10.16 11.66 -5.52
N VAL A 175 -11.30 11.19 -6.02
CA VAL A 175 -11.41 10.34 -7.22
C VAL A 175 -12.33 10.91 -8.28
#